data_838364b40dfe067e3aa0208d623a9b05
#
_entry.id   838364b40dfe067e3aa0208d623a9b05
#
_cell.length_a   1.000
_cell.length_b   1.000
_cell.length_c   1.000
_cell.angle_alpha   90.00
_cell.angle_beta   90.00
_cell.angle_gamma   90.00
#
_symmetry.space_group_name_H-M   'P 1'
#
loop_
_entity.id
_entity.type
_entity.pdbx_description
1 polymer ?
#
loop_
_entity_poly.entity_id
_entity_poly.type
_entity_poly.pdbx_seq_one_letter_code
_entity_poly.pdbx_strand_id
1 'polypeptide(L)'
;MAGLYIHVPFCAKRCLYCDFFSNTEMKYKEPYINALIKEMELRKGYIGNEALETIYFGGGTPSQLDEKDFGKIFEAIYRHFDVAEQAEITLEANPDDMKREYVSLLRNYPFNRVSMGVQSFHPEDLRFLNRRHDREQAIKAVELCKEYGITNISVDLIYGLPNQTQQAWEENLRQAIRLDVPHLSAYHLIYEEGTALYKLLEAGKVTPINEELSVSFFSILIDRLAEAGYLHYEISNFARPGFFSKHNSSYWTGKKYLGLGPSAHSYNGIDREWNPSSLPIYIEGIENGHPTIESEDLDLCTRYNDFIITGLRTMWGVSFADIQTKFGRKLLSYCQKQAQPHINQGLLLQTGDKLILSKSGIFVSDGIMSDLLWV
;
A
#
# COMPACT_ATOMS: atom_id res chain seq x y z
N MET A 1 -18.33 7.33 2.41
CA MET A 1 -17.09 7.66 1.66
C MET A 1 -16.26 6.41 1.57
N ALA A 2 -16.01 5.94 0.35
CA ALA A 2 -15.41 4.62 0.11
C ALA A 2 -14.23 4.69 -0.86
N GLY A 3 -13.43 3.61 -0.91
CA GLY A 3 -12.33 3.44 -1.86
C GLY A 3 -12.65 2.38 -2.91
N LEU A 4 -12.06 2.52 -4.09
CA LEU A 4 -12.03 1.49 -5.12
C LEU A 4 -10.57 1.08 -5.35
N TYR A 5 -10.25 -0.19 -5.15
CA TYR A 5 -8.96 -0.78 -5.49
C TYR A 5 -9.09 -1.65 -6.73
N ILE A 6 -8.23 -1.46 -7.70
CA ILE A 6 -8.19 -2.25 -8.93
C ILE A 6 -6.86 -3.00 -8.97
N HIS A 7 -6.91 -4.31 -8.79
CA HIS A 7 -5.74 -5.16 -8.86
C HIS A 7 -5.41 -5.52 -10.31
N VAL A 8 -4.38 -4.89 -10.86
CA VAL A 8 -3.89 -5.17 -12.21
C VAL A 8 -2.78 -6.23 -12.11
N PRO A 9 -3.05 -7.49 -12.50
CA PRO A 9 -2.13 -8.59 -12.20
C PRO A 9 -0.94 -8.71 -13.18
N PHE A 10 -0.75 -7.76 -14.10
CA PHE A 10 0.25 -7.90 -15.16
C PHE A 10 1.58 -7.28 -14.78
N CYS A 11 2.67 -8.03 -15.02
CA CYS A 11 4.04 -7.55 -14.91
C CYS A 11 4.82 -7.96 -16.15
N ALA A 12 5.63 -7.06 -16.70
CA ALA A 12 6.55 -7.43 -17.76
C ALA A 12 7.66 -8.40 -17.28
N LYS A 13 7.99 -8.33 -15.97
CA LYS A 13 8.97 -9.19 -15.29
C LYS A 13 8.68 -9.22 -13.80
N ARG A 14 8.77 -10.41 -13.16
CA ARG A 14 8.62 -10.51 -11.69
C ARG A 14 9.90 -10.10 -10.99
N CYS A 15 9.74 -9.28 -9.94
CA CYS A 15 10.80 -8.94 -9.01
C CYS A 15 11.11 -10.12 -8.07
N LEU A 16 12.34 -10.18 -7.56
CA LEU A 16 12.81 -11.30 -6.74
C LEU A 16 12.04 -11.44 -5.41
N TYR A 17 11.64 -10.33 -4.84
CA TYR A 17 11.03 -10.21 -3.50
C TYR A 17 9.51 -10.18 -3.51
N CYS A 18 8.87 -10.02 -4.69
CA CYS A 18 7.45 -9.68 -4.77
C CYS A 18 6.56 -10.91 -4.49
N ASP A 19 5.69 -10.78 -3.51
CA ASP A 19 4.67 -11.73 -3.10
C ASP A 19 3.28 -11.40 -3.68
N PHE A 20 3.09 -10.19 -4.24
CA PHE A 20 1.83 -9.81 -4.86
C PHE A 20 1.45 -10.76 -5.99
N PHE A 21 0.16 -11.08 -6.05
CA PHE A 21 -0.37 -11.86 -7.16
C PHE A 21 -0.10 -11.14 -8.49
N SER A 22 0.69 -11.76 -9.36
CA SER A 22 1.05 -11.20 -10.66
C SER A 22 1.29 -12.28 -11.71
N ASN A 23 1.05 -11.91 -12.96
CA ASN A 23 1.19 -12.77 -14.14
C ASN A 23 1.98 -12.04 -15.22
N THR A 24 2.81 -12.78 -15.97
CA THR A 24 3.58 -12.25 -17.11
C THR A 24 2.94 -12.58 -18.45
N GLU A 25 1.83 -13.34 -18.47
CA GLU A 25 1.15 -13.79 -19.69
C GLU A 25 0.13 -12.75 -20.17
N MET A 26 0.56 -11.85 -21.05
CA MET A 26 -0.28 -10.76 -21.59
C MET A 26 -1.48 -11.25 -22.42
N LYS A 27 -1.55 -12.54 -22.80
CA LYS A 27 -2.73 -13.12 -23.49
C LYS A 27 -4.02 -13.01 -22.68
N TYR A 28 -3.90 -12.91 -21.34
CA TYR A 28 -5.05 -12.77 -20.45
C TYR A 28 -5.50 -11.30 -20.27
N LYS A 29 -4.80 -10.31 -20.83
CA LYS A 29 -5.10 -8.88 -20.57
C LYS A 29 -6.51 -8.50 -21.02
N GLU A 30 -6.90 -8.81 -22.25
CA GLU A 30 -8.23 -8.46 -22.75
C GLU A 30 -9.36 -9.25 -22.04
N PRO A 31 -9.27 -10.56 -21.82
CA PRO A 31 -10.23 -11.28 -20.98
C PRO A 31 -10.36 -10.71 -19.57
N TYR A 32 -9.23 -10.35 -18.94
CA TYR A 32 -9.23 -9.71 -17.62
C TYR A 32 -9.97 -8.37 -17.62
N ILE A 33 -9.70 -7.46 -18.59
CA ILE A 33 -10.39 -6.18 -18.68
C ILE A 33 -11.91 -6.36 -18.82
N ASN A 34 -12.34 -7.32 -19.64
CA ASN A 34 -13.76 -7.62 -19.81
C ASN A 34 -14.38 -8.17 -18.50
N ALA A 35 -13.69 -9.08 -17.83
CA ALA A 35 -14.11 -9.61 -16.53
C ALA A 35 -14.16 -8.48 -15.46
N LEU A 36 -13.15 -7.61 -15.39
CA LEU A 36 -13.10 -6.49 -14.45
C LEU A 36 -14.32 -5.55 -14.60
N ILE A 37 -14.69 -5.21 -15.85
CA ILE A 37 -15.86 -4.36 -16.14
C ILE A 37 -17.14 -5.06 -15.68
N LYS A 38 -17.27 -6.36 -15.95
CA LYS A 38 -18.43 -7.15 -15.52
C LYS A 38 -18.49 -7.29 -14.00
N GLU A 39 -17.35 -7.42 -13.31
CA GLU A 39 -17.28 -7.43 -11.85
C GLU A 39 -17.77 -6.10 -11.26
N MET A 40 -17.41 -4.95 -11.85
CA MET A 40 -17.92 -3.64 -11.43
C MET A 40 -19.45 -3.61 -11.44
N GLU A 41 -20.07 -4.12 -12.50
CA GLU A 41 -21.52 -4.19 -12.59
C GLU A 41 -22.13 -5.11 -11.53
N LEU A 42 -21.54 -6.29 -11.32
CA LEU A 42 -22.04 -7.28 -10.34
C LEU A 42 -21.91 -6.77 -8.90
N ARG A 43 -20.86 -6.02 -8.59
CA ARG A 43 -20.51 -5.62 -7.22
C ARG A 43 -20.75 -4.13 -6.90
N LYS A 44 -21.38 -3.36 -7.79
CA LYS A 44 -21.67 -1.92 -7.61
C LYS A 44 -22.39 -1.58 -6.31
N GLY A 45 -23.15 -2.50 -5.74
CA GLY A 45 -23.87 -2.31 -4.47
C GLY A 45 -23.08 -2.63 -3.20
N TYR A 46 -21.85 -3.18 -3.32
CA TYR A 46 -21.08 -3.67 -2.17
C TYR A 46 -20.75 -2.60 -1.13
N ILE A 47 -20.41 -1.40 -1.57
CA ILE A 47 -20.12 -0.25 -0.70
C ILE A 47 -21.35 0.60 -0.37
N GLY A 48 -22.55 0.17 -0.79
CA GLY A 48 -23.79 0.95 -0.68
C GLY A 48 -23.81 2.14 -1.64
N ASN A 49 -24.42 3.24 -1.19
CA ASN A 49 -24.53 4.48 -1.98
C ASN A 49 -23.41 5.49 -1.65
N GLU A 50 -22.25 5.01 -1.20
CA GLU A 50 -21.15 5.89 -0.84
C GLU A 50 -20.38 6.31 -2.10
N ALA A 51 -20.12 7.62 -2.24
CA ALA A 51 -19.24 8.11 -3.29
C ALA A 51 -17.80 7.65 -3.07
N LEU A 52 -17.10 7.35 -4.18
CA LEU A 52 -15.69 7.01 -4.18
C LEU A 52 -14.83 8.25 -3.91
N GLU A 53 -14.12 8.27 -2.79
CA GLU A 53 -13.11 9.28 -2.49
C GLU A 53 -11.73 8.91 -3.05
N THR A 54 -11.51 7.63 -3.32
CA THR A 54 -10.24 7.16 -3.86
C THR A 54 -10.45 6.06 -4.90
N ILE A 55 -9.64 6.08 -5.96
CA ILE A 55 -9.50 5.00 -6.93
C ILE A 55 -8.02 4.68 -7.02
N TYR A 56 -7.66 3.43 -6.80
CA TYR A 56 -6.27 3.01 -6.75
C TYR A 56 -6.02 1.83 -7.69
N PHE A 57 -5.18 2.04 -8.69
CA PHE A 57 -4.71 1.00 -9.57
C PHE A 57 -3.38 0.48 -9.03
N GLY A 58 -3.38 -0.76 -8.55
CA GLY A 58 -2.21 -1.39 -7.92
C GLY A 58 -2.04 -2.86 -8.30
N GLY A 59 -1.18 -3.55 -7.57
CA GLY A 59 -0.97 -4.99 -7.65
C GLY A 59 0.30 -5.41 -8.37
N GLY A 60 0.21 -5.89 -9.59
CA GLY A 60 1.38 -6.23 -10.40
C GLY A 60 2.08 -4.97 -10.93
N THR A 61 1.66 -4.49 -12.08
CA THR A 61 2.20 -3.26 -12.67
C THR A 61 1.12 -2.58 -13.51
N PRO A 62 0.31 -1.68 -12.93
CA PRO A 62 -0.77 -1.00 -13.66
C PRO A 62 -0.29 -0.18 -14.86
N SER A 63 0.97 0.26 -14.88
CA SER A 63 1.58 0.92 -16.04
C SER A 63 1.78 0.01 -17.27
N GLN A 64 1.37 -1.27 -17.21
CA GLN A 64 1.26 -2.15 -18.37
C GLN A 64 -0.07 -2.00 -19.13
N LEU A 65 -1.04 -1.24 -18.58
CA LEU A 65 -2.28 -0.91 -19.27
C LEU A 65 -2.05 0.21 -20.29
N ASP A 66 -2.76 0.12 -21.40
CA ASP A 66 -2.71 1.12 -22.47
C ASP A 66 -3.96 2.05 -22.48
N GLU A 67 -3.99 2.97 -23.41
CA GLU A 67 -5.07 3.96 -23.55
C GLU A 67 -6.44 3.30 -23.68
N LYS A 68 -6.54 2.25 -24.49
CA LYS A 68 -7.80 1.54 -24.73
C LYS A 68 -8.30 0.85 -23.45
N ASP A 69 -7.37 0.30 -22.66
CA ASP A 69 -7.70 -0.35 -21.39
C ASP A 69 -8.24 0.67 -20.38
N PHE A 70 -7.53 1.78 -20.19
CA PHE A 70 -7.99 2.87 -19.30
C PHE A 70 -9.34 3.44 -19.75
N GLY A 71 -9.54 3.64 -21.06
CA GLY A 71 -10.82 4.12 -21.60
C GLY A 71 -11.99 3.24 -21.17
N LYS A 72 -11.88 1.92 -21.36
CA LYS A 72 -12.90 0.95 -20.96
C LYS A 72 -13.14 0.94 -19.46
N ILE A 73 -12.06 0.95 -18.66
CA ILE A 73 -12.14 0.87 -17.19
C ILE A 73 -12.80 2.14 -16.64
N PHE A 74 -12.35 3.34 -17.02
CA PHE A 74 -12.94 4.59 -16.52
C PHE A 74 -14.38 4.78 -16.96
N GLU A 75 -14.74 4.38 -18.21
CA GLU A 75 -16.14 4.38 -18.64
C GLU A 75 -17.00 3.51 -17.71
N ALA A 76 -16.53 2.32 -17.35
CA ALA A 76 -17.25 1.43 -16.44
C ALA A 76 -17.33 1.99 -15.01
N ILE A 77 -16.24 2.58 -14.49
CA ILE A 77 -16.23 3.21 -13.16
C ILE A 77 -17.31 4.30 -13.08
N TYR A 78 -17.31 5.26 -14.00
CA TYR A 78 -18.26 6.38 -14.00
C TYR A 78 -19.70 5.96 -14.32
N ARG A 79 -19.90 4.78 -14.95
CA ARG A 79 -21.23 4.19 -15.17
C ARG A 79 -21.84 3.58 -13.94
N HIS A 80 -21.01 2.99 -13.06
CA HIS A 80 -21.47 2.14 -11.96
C HIS A 80 -21.29 2.77 -10.58
N PHE A 81 -20.44 3.79 -10.44
CA PHE A 81 -20.10 4.40 -9.16
C PHE A 81 -20.16 5.92 -9.23
N ASP A 82 -20.62 6.55 -8.16
CA ASP A 82 -20.45 7.97 -7.94
C ASP A 82 -19.02 8.26 -7.52
N VAL A 83 -18.33 9.13 -8.24
CA VAL A 83 -16.93 9.50 -7.94
C VAL A 83 -16.91 10.94 -7.42
N ALA A 84 -16.35 11.16 -6.24
CA ALA A 84 -16.23 12.49 -5.67
C ALA A 84 -15.38 13.41 -6.56
N GLU A 85 -15.74 14.68 -6.69
CA GLU A 85 -15.05 15.65 -7.54
C GLU A 85 -13.53 15.74 -7.24
N GLN A 86 -13.16 15.61 -5.95
CA GLN A 86 -11.77 15.64 -5.48
C GLN A 86 -11.24 14.25 -5.09
N ALA A 87 -11.69 13.21 -5.77
CA ALA A 87 -11.19 11.86 -5.54
C ALA A 87 -9.69 11.77 -5.81
N GLU A 88 -8.96 11.08 -4.95
CA GLU A 88 -7.58 10.70 -5.22
C GLU A 88 -7.57 9.51 -6.18
N ILE A 89 -6.99 9.68 -7.36
CA ILE A 89 -6.91 8.64 -8.38
C ILE A 89 -5.44 8.31 -8.63
N THR A 90 -5.01 7.17 -8.08
CA THR A 90 -3.61 6.74 -8.05
C THR A 90 -3.32 5.66 -9.10
N LEU A 91 -2.18 5.80 -9.77
CA LEU A 91 -1.57 4.76 -10.59
C LEU A 91 -0.24 4.31 -9.97
N GLU A 92 -0.09 3.02 -9.71
CA GLU A 92 1.24 2.43 -9.49
C GLU A 92 1.98 2.26 -10.82
N ALA A 93 3.25 2.60 -10.84
CA ALA A 93 4.06 2.54 -12.05
C ALA A 93 5.51 2.11 -11.78
N ASN A 94 6.09 1.42 -12.76
CA ASN A 94 7.53 1.23 -12.80
C ASN A 94 8.21 2.40 -13.52
N PRO A 95 9.39 2.86 -13.07
CA PRO A 95 10.10 3.97 -13.71
C PRO A 95 10.35 3.79 -15.21
N ASP A 96 10.66 2.59 -15.66
CA ASP A 96 10.97 2.27 -17.07
C ASP A 96 9.73 2.28 -17.98
N ASP A 97 8.52 2.22 -17.42
CA ASP A 97 7.27 2.39 -18.17
C ASP A 97 6.90 3.89 -18.32
N MET A 98 7.41 4.78 -17.45
CA MET A 98 7.08 6.22 -17.43
C MET A 98 7.87 7.01 -18.46
N LYS A 99 7.67 6.65 -19.73
CA LYS A 99 8.22 7.37 -20.88
C LYS A 99 7.33 8.57 -21.23
N ARG A 100 7.86 9.51 -22.01
CA ARG A 100 7.16 10.74 -22.40
C ARG A 100 5.76 10.48 -22.99
N GLU A 101 5.68 9.50 -23.87
CA GLU A 101 4.42 9.11 -24.54
C GLU A 101 3.40 8.59 -23.52
N TYR A 102 3.84 7.75 -22.56
CA TYR A 102 2.98 7.18 -21.54
C TYR A 102 2.52 8.23 -20.52
N VAL A 103 3.43 9.09 -20.05
CA VAL A 103 3.07 10.17 -19.12
C VAL A 103 2.11 11.18 -19.79
N SER A 104 2.31 11.47 -21.10
CA SER A 104 1.38 12.29 -21.88
C SER A 104 0.00 11.65 -21.98
N LEU A 105 -0.07 10.33 -22.17
CA LEU A 105 -1.32 9.57 -22.22
C LEU A 105 -2.09 9.65 -20.91
N LEU A 106 -1.40 9.56 -19.75
CA LEU A 106 -2.05 9.67 -18.44
C LEU A 106 -2.83 10.98 -18.25
N ARG A 107 -2.45 12.04 -18.95
CA ARG A 107 -3.16 13.34 -18.93
C ARG A 107 -4.57 13.29 -19.54
N ASN A 108 -4.87 12.28 -20.35
CA ASN A 108 -6.20 12.08 -20.92
C ASN A 108 -7.16 11.42 -19.92
N TYR A 109 -6.66 11.00 -18.76
CA TYR A 109 -7.40 10.31 -17.71
C TYR A 109 -7.29 11.08 -16.39
N PRO A 110 -8.20 10.85 -15.44
CA PRO A 110 -8.26 11.63 -14.20
C PRO A 110 -7.21 11.26 -13.16
N PHE A 111 -6.08 10.66 -13.56
CA PHE A 111 -5.00 10.38 -12.65
C PHE A 111 -4.40 11.66 -12.08
N ASN A 112 -4.41 11.77 -10.74
CA ASN A 112 -3.86 12.92 -10.02
C ASN A 112 -2.76 12.52 -9.02
N ARG A 113 -2.47 11.22 -8.88
CA ARG A 113 -1.37 10.69 -8.07
C ARG A 113 -0.68 9.53 -8.79
N VAL A 114 0.65 9.45 -8.67
CA VAL A 114 1.46 8.32 -9.15
C VAL A 114 2.28 7.78 -7.99
N SER A 115 2.26 6.45 -7.79
CA SER A 115 3.17 5.75 -6.88
C SER A 115 4.22 5.01 -7.70
N MET A 116 5.48 5.39 -7.53
CA MET A 116 6.56 4.93 -8.40
C MET A 116 7.49 3.97 -7.65
N GLY A 117 7.48 2.70 -8.05
CA GLY A 117 8.32 1.66 -7.46
C GLY A 117 9.79 1.80 -7.87
N VAL A 118 10.51 2.72 -7.28
CA VAL A 118 11.96 2.95 -7.53
C VAL A 118 12.80 1.90 -6.81
N GLN A 119 12.49 1.59 -5.57
CA GLN A 119 13.09 0.62 -4.67
C GLN A 119 14.51 1.00 -4.20
N SER A 120 15.40 1.40 -5.08
CA SER A 120 16.75 1.88 -4.79
C SER A 120 17.27 2.75 -5.94
N PHE A 121 18.25 3.60 -5.64
CA PHE A 121 19.06 4.30 -6.66
C PHE A 121 20.44 3.66 -6.84
N HIS A 122 20.72 2.61 -6.09
CA HIS A 122 22.01 1.93 -6.15
C HIS A 122 21.95 0.79 -7.19
N PRO A 123 22.88 0.77 -8.19
CA PRO A 123 22.81 -0.21 -9.29
C PRO A 123 22.86 -1.68 -8.85
N GLU A 124 23.57 -1.97 -7.76
CA GLU A 124 23.69 -3.34 -7.24
C GLU A 124 22.38 -3.80 -6.60
N ASP A 125 21.71 -2.92 -5.86
CA ASP A 125 20.40 -3.18 -5.27
C ASP A 125 19.36 -3.47 -6.36
N LEU A 126 19.32 -2.63 -7.39
CA LEU A 126 18.37 -2.79 -8.52
C LEU A 126 18.61 -4.11 -9.27
N ARG A 127 19.87 -4.49 -9.49
CA ARG A 127 20.22 -5.79 -10.10
C ARG A 127 19.80 -6.95 -9.19
N PHE A 128 20.06 -6.86 -7.89
CA PHE A 128 19.65 -7.87 -6.91
C PHE A 128 18.13 -8.03 -6.88
N LEU A 129 17.38 -6.93 -6.84
CA LEU A 129 15.93 -6.92 -6.82
C LEU A 129 15.29 -7.34 -8.17
N ASN A 130 16.10 -7.58 -9.21
CA ASN A 130 15.67 -7.91 -10.56
C ASN A 130 14.84 -6.79 -11.23
N ARG A 131 15.17 -5.51 -10.91
CA ARG A 131 14.50 -4.34 -11.50
C ARG A 131 14.96 -4.10 -12.93
N ARG A 132 14.07 -3.54 -13.76
CA ARG A 132 14.32 -3.28 -15.20
C ARG A 132 14.91 -1.89 -15.44
N HIS A 133 14.68 -0.95 -14.52
CA HIS A 133 15.17 0.42 -14.61
C HIS A 133 16.52 0.58 -13.89
N ASP A 134 17.21 1.65 -14.24
CA ASP A 134 18.38 2.17 -13.56
C ASP A 134 18.05 3.49 -12.81
N ARG A 135 19.07 4.06 -12.14
CA ARG A 135 18.96 5.31 -11.39
C ARG A 135 18.48 6.47 -12.25
N GLU A 136 19.07 6.63 -13.42
CA GLU A 136 18.81 7.74 -14.34
C GLU A 136 17.38 7.67 -14.88
N GLN A 137 16.91 6.48 -15.20
CA GLN A 137 15.51 6.26 -15.60
C GLN A 137 14.53 6.60 -14.48
N ALA A 138 14.84 6.23 -13.22
CA ALA A 138 13.99 6.57 -12.07
C ALA A 138 13.89 8.09 -11.87
N ILE A 139 15.00 8.81 -11.92
CA ILE A 139 15.05 10.27 -11.82
C ILE A 139 14.22 10.90 -12.96
N LYS A 140 14.50 10.47 -14.20
CA LYS A 140 13.81 10.96 -15.39
C LYS A 140 12.30 10.74 -15.35
N ALA A 141 11.85 9.62 -14.85
CA ALA A 141 10.44 9.30 -14.71
C ALA A 141 9.71 10.29 -13.79
N VAL A 142 10.32 10.62 -12.65
CA VAL A 142 9.80 11.63 -11.71
C VAL A 142 9.77 13.02 -12.36
N GLU A 143 10.85 13.41 -13.05
CA GLU A 143 10.93 14.69 -13.75
C GLU A 143 9.86 14.82 -14.85
N LEU A 144 9.64 13.76 -15.63
CA LEU A 144 8.59 13.73 -16.65
C LEU A 144 7.20 13.87 -16.03
N CYS A 145 6.89 13.17 -14.95
CA CYS A 145 5.62 13.35 -14.26
C CYS A 145 5.39 14.82 -13.87
N LYS A 146 6.41 15.47 -13.28
CA LYS A 146 6.35 16.90 -12.91
C LYS A 146 6.20 17.80 -14.13
N GLU A 147 6.96 17.56 -15.21
CA GLU A 147 6.86 18.30 -16.47
C GLU A 147 5.44 18.28 -17.04
N TYR A 148 4.77 17.14 -16.91
CA TYR A 148 3.37 16.96 -17.36
C TYR A 148 2.32 17.35 -16.30
N GLY A 149 2.72 17.94 -15.17
CA GLY A 149 1.82 18.47 -14.15
C GLY A 149 1.28 17.44 -13.16
N ILE A 150 1.81 16.22 -13.14
CA ILE A 150 1.54 15.24 -12.10
C ILE A 150 2.56 15.48 -10.99
N THR A 151 2.15 16.22 -9.95
CA THR A 151 3.04 16.63 -8.85
C THR A 151 2.83 15.83 -7.56
N ASN A 152 1.68 15.17 -7.40
CA ASN A 152 1.45 14.25 -6.29
C ASN A 152 2.08 12.89 -6.60
N ILE A 153 3.38 12.78 -6.31
CA ILE A 153 4.19 11.60 -6.61
C ILE A 153 4.64 10.96 -5.31
N SER A 154 4.45 9.65 -5.19
CA SER A 154 5.12 8.79 -4.21
C SER A 154 6.33 8.12 -4.85
N VAL A 155 7.42 8.03 -4.12
CA VAL A 155 8.57 7.19 -4.46
C VAL A 155 8.69 6.10 -3.41
N ASP A 156 8.69 4.84 -3.86
CA ASP A 156 8.77 3.70 -2.99
C ASP A 156 10.20 3.19 -2.96
N LEU A 157 10.74 2.98 -1.75
CA LEU A 157 12.09 2.48 -1.48
C LEU A 157 12.03 1.18 -0.68
N ILE A 158 13.05 0.35 -0.84
CA ILE A 158 13.27 -0.84 -0.02
C ILE A 158 14.61 -0.70 0.71
N TYR A 159 14.60 -0.94 2.01
CA TYR A 159 15.81 -1.00 2.83
C TYR A 159 15.95 -2.39 3.49
N GLY A 160 17.11 -2.65 4.06
CA GLY A 160 17.39 -3.97 4.65
C GLY A 160 17.79 -5.02 3.60
N LEU A 161 18.28 -4.58 2.44
CA LEU A 161 18.79 -5.47 1.40
C LEU A 161 20.06 -6.19 1.86
N PRO A 162 20.30 -7.44 1.41
CA PRO A 162 21.54 -8.14 1.67
C PRO A 162 22.76 -7.29 1.28
N ASN A 163 23.73 -7.24 2.17
CA ASN A 163 24.96 -6.45 2.00
C ASN A 163 24.75 -4.91 1.89
N GLN A 164 23.55 -4.41 2.09
CA GLN A 164 23.30 -2.97 2.09
C GLN A 164 24.07 -2.32 3.25
N THR A 165 24.88 -1.31 2.93
CA THR A 165 25.59 -0.53 3.95
C THR A 165 24.77 0.68 4.38
N GLN A 166 25.05 1.20 5.58
CA GLN A 166 24.43 2.45 6.05
C GLN A 166 24.69 3.59 5.06
N GLN A 167 25.90 3.70 4.52
CA GLN A 167 26.24 4.74 3.55
C GLN A 167 25.39 4.63 2.27
N ALA A 168 25.16 3.44 1.74
CA ALA A 168 24.32 3.21 0.58
C ALA A 168 22.85 3.57 0.88
N TRP A 169 22.36 3.23 2.07
CA TRP A 169 21.02 3.61 2.49
C TRP A 169 20.86 5.14 2.61
N GLU A 170 21.80 5.81 3.28
CA GLU A 170 21.78 7.28 3.37
C GLU A 170 21.87 7.97 2.00
N GLU A 171 22.59 7.39 1.02
CA GLU A 171 22.62 7.91 -0.35
C GLU A 171 21.28 7.76 -1.06
N ASN A 172 20.59 6.61 -0.88
CA ASN A 172 19.24 6.40 -1.38
C ASN A 172 18.28 7.47 -0.83
N LEU A 173 18.31 7.73 0.48
CA LEU A 173 17.48 8.75 1.12
C LEU A 173 17.81 10.16 0.60
N ARG A 174 19.10 10.50 0.50
CA ARG A 174 19.52 11.80 -0.07
C ARG A 174 19.01 11.99 -1.50
N GLN A 175 19.07 10.95 -2.32
CA GLN A 175 18.58 11.02 -3.69
C GLN A 175 17.05 11.16 -3.72
N ALA A 176 16.31 10.41 -2.91
CA ALA A 176 14.86 10.52 -2.81
C ALA A 176 14.41 11.93 -2.36
N ILE A 177 15.08 12.49 -1.34
CA ILE A 177 14.83 13.86 -0.87
C ILE A 177 15.12 14.90 -1.97
N ARG A 178 16.21 14.75 -2.73
CA ARG A 178 16.55 15.63 -3.87
C ARG A 178 15.52 15.60 -4.98
N LEU A 179 14.80 14.50 -5.16
CA LEU A 179 13.70 14.44 -6.12
C LEU A 179 12.55 15.35 -5.76
N ASP A 180 12.52 15.88 -4.53
CA ASP A 180 11.50 16.84 -4.07
C ASP A 180 10.07 16.38 -4.38
N VAL A 181 9.77 15.12 -4.04
CA VAL A 181 8.43 14.53 -4.13
C VAL A 181 7.69 14.70 -2.81
N PRO A 182 6.36 14.84 -2.81
CA PRO A 182 5.61 15.07 -1.58
C PRO A 182 5.42 13.83 -0.71
N HIS A 183 5.67 12.63 -1.22
CA HIS A 183 5.41 11.37 -0.52
C HIS A 183 6.54 10.36 -0.75
N LEU A 184 6.90 9.62 0.29
CA LEU A 184 7.88 8.54 0.25
C LEU A 184 7.33 7.34 1.02
N SER A 185 7.39 6.16 0.40
CA SER A 185 7.18 4.88 1.07
C SER A 185 8.53 4.18 1.23
N ALA A 186 8.81 3.63 2.39
CA ALA A 186 10.04 2.88 2.61
C ALA A 186 9.72 1.59 3.39
N TYR A 187 9.94 0.47 2.72
CA TYR A 187 9.62 -0.85 3.23
C TYR A 187 10.89 -1.58 3.63
N HIS A 188 10.87 -2.24 4.79
CA HIS A 188 11.91 -3.22 5.12
C HIS A 188 11.76 -4.43 4.21
N LEU A 189 12.87 -4.97 3.69
CA LEU A 189 12.84 -6.19 2.90
C LEU A 189 12.37 -7.37 3.74
N ILE A 190 11.27 -8.00 3.33
CA ILE A 190 10.73 -9.19 3.94
C ILE A 190 11.02 -10.40 3.05
N TYR A 191 11.26 -11.55 3.67
CA TYR A 191 11.54 -12.82 2.99
C TYR A 191 10.28 -13.69 3.05
N GLU A 192 9.29 -13.38 2.19
CA GLU A 192 8.01 -14.07 2.16
C GLU A 192 8.10 -15.45 1.51
N GLU A 193 7.49 -16.46 2.14
CA GLU A 193 7.40 -17.82 1.61
C GLU A 193 6.79 -17.80 0.19
N GLY A 194 7.28 -18.70 -0.66
CA GLY A 194 6.83 -18.79 -2.05
C GLY A 194 7.55 -17.82 -3.02
N THR A 195 8.22 -16.78 -2.53
CA THR A 195 9.00 -15.86 -3.39
C THR A 195 10.32 -16.49 -3.84
N ALA A 196 10.87 -15.96 -4.93
CA ALA A 196 12.20 -16.38 -5.40
C ALA A 196 13.30 -15.97 -4.39
N LEU A 197 13.10 -14.86 -3.66
CA LEU A 197 14.02 -14.41 -2.62
C LEU A 197 14.06 -15.39 -1.44
N TYR A 198 12.89 -15.89 -0.99
CA TYR A 198 12.82 -16.87 0.08
C TYR A 198 13.55 -18.18 -0.27
N LYS A 199 13.41 -18.66 -1.51
CA LYS A 199 14.15 -19.82 -2.02
C LYS A 199 15.68 -19.61 -2.00
N LEU A 200 16.16 -18.40 -2.23
CA LEU A 200 17.58 -18.07 -2.11
C LEU A 200 18.04 -18.06 -0.64
N LEU A 201 17.19 -17.61 0.27
CA LEU A 201 17.45 -17.67 1.71
C LEU A 201 17.57 -19.12 2.19
N GLU A 202 16.58 -19.98 1.85
CA GLU A 202 16.61 -21.41 2.21
C GLU A 202 17.84 -22.14 1.64
N ALA A 203 18.26 -21.74 0.43
CA ALA A 203 19.47 -22.31 -0.20
C ALA A 203 20.79 -21.74 0.36
N GLY A 204 20.76 -20.86 1.36
CA GLY A 204 21.94 -20.22 1.96
C GLY A 204 22.68 -19.28 1.01
N LYS A 205 22.05 -18.85 -0.08
CA LYS A 205 22.64 -17.96 -1.09
C LYS A 205 22.52 -16.48 -0.77
N VAL A 206 21.67 -16.15 0.19
CA VAL A 206 21.40 -14.80 0.68
C VAL A 206 21.35 -14.84 2.20
N THR A 207 21.94 -13.83 2.83
CA THR A 207 21.89 -13.63 4.28
C THR A 207 21.19 -12.31 4.56
N PRO A 208 20.11 -12.29 5.35
CA PRO A 208 19.48 -11.05 5.80
C PRO A 208 20.48 -10.18 6.59
N ILE A 209 20.25 -8.87 6.60
CA ILE A 209 20.99 -8.00 7.52
C ILE A 209 20.62 -8.35 8.96
N ASN A 210 21.52 -8.05 9.90
CA ASN A 210 21.22 -8.28 11.32
C ASN A 210 20.22 -7.24 11.85
N GLU A 211 19.60 -7.58 12.98
CA GLU A 211 18.56 -6.76 13.60
C GLU A 211 19.05 -5.35 13.98
N GLU A 212 20.28 -5.26 14.53
CA GLU A 212 20.86 -3.96 14.92
C GLU A 212 20.97 -3.00 13.72
N LEU A 213 21.43 -3.51 12.58
CA LEU A 213 21.55 -2.74 11.36
C LEU A 213 20.18 -2.37 10.79
N SER A 214 19.20 -3.28 10.86
CA SER A 214 17.81 -3.03 10.49
C SER A 214 17.21 -1.88 11.29
N VAL A 215 17.33 -1.93 12.61
CA VAL A 215 16.88 -0.85 13.52
C VAL A 215 17.62 0.46 13.23
N SER A 216 18.93 0.41 12.95
CA SER A 216 19.70 1.59 12.58
C SER A 216 19.18 2.22 11.28
N PHE A 217 18.89 1.42 10.24
CA PHE A 217 18.36 1.93 8.97
C PHE A 217 16.99 2.59 9.15
N PHE A 218 16.13 2.00 9.95
CA PHE A 218 14.82 2.58 10.24
C PHE A 218 14.93 3.89 11.05
N SER A 219 15.85 3.95 12.02
CA SER A 219 16.11 5.19 12.77
C SER A 219 16.60 6.32 11.83
N ILE A 220 17.58 6.00 10.96
CA ILE A 220 18.10 6.95 9.97
C ILE A 220 16.99 7.44 9.03
N LEU A 221 16.13 6.53 8.56
CA LEU A 221 14.97 6.86 7.73
C LEU A 221 14.08 7.92 8.40
N ILE A 222 13.65 7.64 9.63
CA ILE A 222 12.77 8.54 10.39
C ILE A 222 13.44 9.91 10.57
N ASP A 223 14.71 9.95 10.99
CA ASP A 223 15.40 11.19 11.28
C ASP A 223 15.65 12.01 10.02
N ARG A 224 16.14 11.42 8.94
CA ARG A 224 16.41 12.12 7.68
C ARG A 224 15.16 12.67 7.02
N LEU A 225 14.05 11.91 7.05
CA LEU A 225 12.81 12.39 6.47
C LEU A 225 12.14 13.47 7.33
N ALA A 226 12.23 13.37 8.65
CA ALA A 226 11.78 14.46 9.56
C ALA A 226 12.58 15.75 9.33
N GLU A 227 13.92 15.68 9.23
CA GLU A 227 14.78 16.82 8.89
C GLU A 227 14.41 17.46 7.53
N ALA A 228 13.96 16.66 6.57
CA ALA A 228 13.50 17.10 5.24
C ALA A 228 12.03 17.57 5.21
N GLY A 229 11.34 17.62 6.36
CA GLY A 229 9.98 18.15 6.49
C GLY A 229 8.86 17.15 6.16
N TYR A 230 9.17 15.85 6.14
CA TYR A 230 8.14 14.81 6.02
C TYR A 230 7.62 14.40 7.39
N LEU A 231 6.32 14.15 7.45
CA LEU A 231 5.66 13.55 8.60
C LEU A 231 5.62 12.02 8.43
N HIS A 232 6.05 11.30 9.45
CA HIS A 232 5.92 9.85 9.55
C HIS A 232 4.48 9.55 9.97
N TYR A 233 3.57 9.29 9.01
CA TYR A 233 2.15 9.20 9.30
C TYR A 233 1.61 7.78 9.49
N GLU A 234 2.36 6.77 9.00
CA GLU A 234 2.17 5.36 9.34
C GLU A 234 3.51 4.62 9.16
N ILE A 235 3.61 3.36 9.58
CA ILE A 235 4.90 2.66 9.78
C ILE A 235 5.85 2.76 8.58
N SER A 236 5.35 2.65 7.35
CA SER A 236 6.18 2.63 6.14
C SER A 236 6.06 3.90 5.29
N ASN A 237 5.18 4.83 5.64
CA ASN A 237 4.86 5.96 4.78
C ASN A 237 5.12 7.32 5.43
N PHE A 238 5.72 8.19 4.64
CA PHE A 238 6.15 9.53 5.01
C PHE A 238 5.65 10.53 3.96
N ALA A 239 5.07 11.64 4.38
CA ALA A 239 4.57 12.63 3.45
C ALA A 239 4.71 14.06 3.98
N ARG A 240 4.79 15.01 3.08
CA ARG A 240 4.61 16.43 3.41
C ARG A 240 3.16 16.68 3.85
N PRO A 241 2.89 17.66 4.72
CA PRO A 241 1.54 18.02 5.11
C PRO A 241 0.60 18.19 3.90
N GLY A 242 -0.57 17.52 3.96
CA GLY A 242 -1.55 17.54 2.87
C GLY A 242 -1.37 16.50 1.75
N PHE A 243 -0.30 15.68 1.79
CA PHE A 243 0.01 14.69 0.76
C PHE A 243 -0.02 13.23 1.27
N PHE A 244 -0.69 12.98 2.40
CA PHE A 244 -0.92 11.60 2.84
C PHE A 244 -1.69 10.84 1.76
N SER A 245 -1.31 9.59 1.46
CA SER A 245 -2.10 8.74 0.58
C SER A 245 -3.49 8.52 1.18
N LYS A 246 -4.52 9.07 0.56
CA LYS A 246 -5.90 8.94 1.06
C LYS A 246 -6.35 7.48 0.98
N HIS A 247 -5.97 6.78 -0.09
CA HIS A 247 -6.34 5.39 -0.28
C HIS A 247 -5.72 4.48 0.78
N ASN A 248 -4.39 4.56 0.98
CA ASN A 248 -3.70 3.75 1.99
C ASN A 248 -4.19 4.10 3.41
N SER A 249 -4.38 5.39 3.70
CA SER A 249 -4.94 5.83 4.98
C SER A 249 -6.34 5.32 5.24
N SER A 250 -7.14 5.02 4.20
CA SER A 250 -8.49 4.49 4.35
C SER A 250 -8.50 3.10 5.00
N TYR A 251 -7.51 2.25 4.70
CA TYR A 251 -7.35 0.93 5.33
C TYR A 251 -7.13 1.06 6.84
N TRP A 252 -6.30 2.00 7.26
CA TRP A 252 -5.96 2.23 8.66
C TRP A 252 -7.09 2.89 9.45
N THR A 253 -8.00 3.59 8.78
CA THR A 253 -9.13 4.28 9.41
C THR A 253 -10.45 3.50 9.34
N GLY A 254 -10.42 2.27 8.83
CA GLY A 254 -11.59 1.39 8.74
C GLY A 254 -12.67 1.89 7.78
N LYS A 255 -12.30 2.63 6.74
CA LYS A 255 -13.22 3.02 5.67
C LYS A 255 -13.53 1.83 4.78
N LYS A 256 -14.75 1.82 4.22
CA LYS A 256 -15.15 0.81 3.26
C LYS A 256 -14.34 0.93 1.97
N TYR A 257 -14.06 -0.21 1.37
CA TYR A 257 -13.47 -0.26 0.03
C TYR A 257 -13.92 -1.50 -0.73
N LEU A 258 -14.00 -1.37 -2.03
CA LEU A 258 -14.25 -2.45 -2.96
C LEU A 258 -12.95 -2.75 -3.71
N GLY A 259 -12.47 -3.98 -3.60
CA GLY A 259 -11.37 -4.49 -4.41
C GLY A 259 -11.90 -5.27 -5.60
N LEU A 260 -11.40 -4.97 -6.77
CA LEU A 260 -11.73 -5.61 -8.04
C LEU A 260 -10.48 -6.24 -8.66
N GLY A 261 -10.67 -7.35 -9.34
CA GLY A 261 -9.57 -8.12 -9.94
C GLY A 261 -9.10 -9.26 -9.04
N PRO A 262 -8.28 -10.19 -9.57
CA PRO A 262 -7.83 -11.37 -8.84
C PRO A 262 -7.02 -10.97 -7.61
N SER A 263 -7.15 -11.71 -6.50
CA SER A 263 -6.49 -11.44 -5.22
C SER A 263 -6.87 -10.11 -4.54
N ALA A 264 -7.82 -9.34 -5.08
CA ALA A 264 -8.26 -8.10 -4.47
C ALA A 264 -9.14 -8.36 -3.25
N HIS A 265 -8.89 -7.63 -2.17
CA HIS A 265 -9.68 -7.64 -0.95
C HIS A 265 -10.69 -6.51 -0.94
N SER A 266 -11.81 -6.71 -0.24
CA SER A 266 -12.89 -5.73 -0.05
C SER A 266 -13.30 -5.71 1.42
N TYR A 267 -13.81 -4.56 1.88
CA TYR A 267 -14.33 -4.39 3.24
C TYR A 267 -15.53 -3.44 3.23
N ASN A 268 -16.65 -3.89 3.79
CA ASN A 268 -17.89 -3.10 3.84
C ASN A 268 -18.23 -2.54 5.22
N GLY A 269 -17.34 -2.72 6.21
CA GLY A 269 -17.53 -2.33 7.60
C GLY A 269 -18.01 -3.47 8.51
N ILE A 270 -18.43 -4.59 7.95
CA ILE A 270 -18.94 -5.77 8.67
C ILE A 270 -18.15 -7.02 8.27
N ASP A 271 -18.00 -7.22 6.96
CA ASP A 271 -17.39 -8.41 6.38
C ASP A 271 -16.16 -8.02 5.58
N ARG A 272 -15.25 -8.97 5.48
CA ARG A 272 -14.11 -8.92 4.57
C ARG A 272 -14.30 -9.97 3.48
N GLU A 273 -14.06 -9.58 2.23
CA GLU A 273 -14.13 -10.48 1.09
C GLU A 273 -12.85 -10.40 0.26
N TRP A 274 -12.53 -11.45 -0.47
CA TRP A 274 -11.42 -11.44 -1.43
C TRP A 274 -11.67 -12.33 -2.64
N ASN A 275 -11.14 -11.90 -3.76
CA ASN A 275 -11.15 -12.64 -5.00
C ASN A 275 -10.05 -13.72 -5.02
N PRO A 276 -10.20 -14.80 -5.81
CA PRO A 276 -9.20 -15.87 -5.89
C PRO A 276 -7.87 -15.36 -6.45
N SER A 277 -6.76 -15.85 -5.90
CA SER A 277 -5.40 -15.59 -6.40
C SER A 277 -5.10 -16.46 -7.64
N SER A 278 -6.02 -16.44 -8.63
CA SER A 278 -5.91 -17.19 -9.89
C SER A 278 -6.64 -16.43 -10.98
N LEU A 279 -5.90 -15.98 -11.99
CA LEU A 279 -6.46 -15.22 -13.10
C LEU A 279 -7.47 -16.03 -13.94
N PRO A 280 -7.23 -17.31 -14.28
CA PRO A 280 -8.23 -18.13 -14.97
C PRO A 280 -9.52 -18.33 -14.16
N ILE A 281 -9.41 -18.68 -12.86
CA ILE A 281 -10.59 -18.89 -11.99
C ILE A 281 -11.38 -17.58 -11.83
N TYR A 282 -10.70 -16.47 -11.66
CA TYR A 282 -11.31 -15.14 -11.58
C TYR A 282 -12.12 -14.83 -12.85
N ILE A 283 -11.48 -14.95 -14.04
CA ILE A 283 -12.13 -14.66 -15.33
C ILE A 283 -13.35 -15.56 -15.53
N GLU A 284 -13.19 -16.87 -15.38
CA GLU A 284 -14.26 -17.84 -15.58
C GLU A 284 -15.45 -17.62 -14.64
N GLY A 285 -15.17 -17.39 -13.34
CA GLY A 285 -16.21 -17.11 -12.34
C GLY A 285 -17.03 -15.88 -12.67
N ILE A 286 -16.37 -14.80 -13.06
CA ILE A 286 -17.03 -13.54 -13.44
C ILE A 286 -17.80 -13.70 -14.77
N GLU A 287 -17.23 -14.35 -15.79
CA GLU A 287 -17.89 -14.57 -17.08
C GLU A 287 -19.15 -15.41 -16.95
N ASN A 288 -19.15 -16.39 -16.08
CA ASN A 288 -20.31 -17.25 -15.80
C ASN A 288 -21.35 -16.59 -14.87
N GLY A 289 -21.09 -15.39 -14.34
CA GLY A 289 -21.96 -14.69 -13.39
C GLY A 289 -21.96 -15.28 -11.98
N HIS A 290 -20.98 -16.12 -11.66
CA HIS A 290 -20.78 -16.76 -10.35
C HIS A 290 -19.37 -16.49 -9.84
N PRO A 291 -19.09 -15.25 -9.36
CA PRO A 291 -17.78 -14.91 -8.82
C PRO A 291 -17.36 -15.86 -7.70
N THR A 292 -16.15 -16.40 -7.78
CA THR A 292 -15.58 -17.21 -6.71
C THR A 292 -14.99 -16.28 -5.66
N ILE A 293 -15.84 -15.79 -4.74
CA ILE A 293 -15.44 -14.85 -3.68
C ILE A 293 -15.39 -15.62 -2.37
N GLU A 294 -14.31 -15.48 -1.65
CA GLU A 294 -14.19 -15.91 -0.26
C GLU A 294 -14.57 -14.78 0.68
N SER A 295 -15.16 -15.10 1.82
CA SER A 295 -15.61 -14.09 2.80
C SER A 295 -15.34 -14.51 4.22
N GLU A 296 -15.16 -13.53 5.10
CA GLU A 296 -15.00 -13.68 6.53
C GLU A 296 -15.92 -12.69 7.26
N ASP A 297 -16.81 -13.22 8.10
CA ASP A 297 -17.61 -12.43 9.01
C ASP A 297 -16.74 -11.98 10.19
N LEU A 298 -16.62 -10.68 10.41
CA LEU A 298 -15.80 -10.14 11.48
C LEU A 298 -16.60 -10.01 12.78
N ASP A 299 -16.32 -10.89 13.75
CA ASP A 299 -16.93 -10.78 15.07
C ASP A 299 -16.44 -9.53 15.84
N LEU A 300 -17.03 -9.29 17.01
CA LEU A 300 -16.69 -8.11 17.82
C LEU A 300 -15.21 -8.08 18.24
N CYS A 301 -14.65 -9.26 18.54
CA CYS A 301 -13.26 -9.38 18.99
C CYS A 301 -12.30 -9.10 17.84
N THR A 302 -12.54 -9.69 16.69
CA THR A 302 -11.77 -9.46 15.46
C THR A 302 -11.77 -7.98 15.07
N ARG A 303 -12.94 -7.35 15.05
CA ARG A 303 -13.07 -5.91 14.75
C ARG A 303 -12.35 -5.01 15.77
N TYR A 304 -12.37 -5.38 17.06
CA TYR A 304 -11.60 -4.67 18.08
C TYR A 304 -10.10 -4.82 17.84
N ASN A 305 -9.64 -6.04 17.59
CA ASN A 305 -8.24 -6.32 17.35
C ASN A 305 -7.73 -5.58 16.09
N ASP A 306 -8.49 -5.63 15.00
CA ASP A 306 -8.19 -4.86 13.79
C ASP A 306 -8.11 -3.35 14.08
N PHE A 307 -9.05 -2.82 14.88
CA PHE A 307 -9.06 -1.40 15.25
C PHE A 307 -7.82 -0.99 16.05
N ILE A 308 -7.34 -1.83 16.95
CA ILE A 308 -6.09 -1.60 17.71
C ILE A 308 -4.89 -1.63 16.77
N ILE A 309 -4.75 -2.69 15.96
CA ILE A 309 -3.61 -2.87 15.06
C ILE A 309 -3.55 -1.72 14.05
N THR A 310 -4.64 -1.44 13.35
CA THR A 310 -4.66 -0.41 12.31
C THR A 310 -4.46 0.98 12.89
N GLY A 311 -5.08 1.28 14.02
CA GLY A 311 -4.96 2.59 14.66
C GLY A 311 -3.55 2.89 15.16
N LEU A 312 -2.93 1.96 15.89
CA LEU A 312 -1.59 2.15 16.45
C LEU A 312 -0.48 2.19 15.38
N ARG A 313 -0.71 1.64 14.18
CA ARG A 313 0.24 1.77 13.07
C ARG A 313 0.35 3.19 12.52
N THR A 314 -0.53 4.09 12.94
CA THR A 314 -0.61 5.45 12.41
C THR A 314 -0.32 6.52 13.47
N MET A 315 0.06 7.70 13.01
CA MET A 315 0.23 8.88 13.88
C MET A 315 -1.09 9.36 14.52
N TRP A 316 -2.24 8.91 14.00
CA TRP A 316 -3.56 9.28 14.54
C TRP A 316 -3.94 8.46 15.75
N GLY A 317 -3.38 7.28 15.91
CA GLY A 317 -3.56 6.40 17.05
C GLY A 317 -4.99 5.87 17.22
N VAL A 318 -5.27 5.40 18.43
CA VAL A 318 -6.54 4.80 18.83
C VAL A 318 -7.26 5.74 19.80
N SER A 319 -8.54 6.07 19.53
CA SER A 319 -9.37 6.87 20.43
C SER A 319 -10.10 5.98 21.45
N PHE A 320 -10.00 6.30 22.73
CA PHE A 320 -10.75 5.60 23.78
C PHE A 320 -12.26 5.81 23.66
N ALA A 321 -12.71 6.99 23.21
CA ALA A 321 -14.12 7.25 22.95
C ALA A 321 -14.66 6.36 21.82
N ASP A 322 -13.86 6.17 20.75
CA ASP A 322 -14.21 5.25 19.66
C ASP A 322 -14.28 3.80 20.14
N ILE A 323 -13.32 3.35 20.98
CA ILE A 323 -13.38 2.01 21.58
C ILE A 323 -14.67 1.85 22.38
N GLN A 324 -14.99 2.82 23.21
CA GLN A 324 -16.23 2.75 24.02
C GLN A 324 -17.48 2.69 23.16
N THR A 325 -17.53 3.49 22.11
CA THR A 325 -18.72 3.59 21.24
C THR A 325 -18.90 2.35 20.36
N LYS A 326 -17.80 1.83 19.79
CA LYS A 326 -17.84 0.72 18.84
C LYS A 326 -17.85 -0.65 19.52
N PHE A 327 -17.13 -0.80 20.66
CA PHE A 327 -16.85 -2.10 21.28
C PHE A 327 -17.29 -2.20 22.75
N GLY A 328 -17.74 -1.09 23.35
CA GLY A 328 -18.28 -1.06 24.69
C GLY A 328 -17.24 -0.91 25.80
N ARG A 329 -17.78 -0.73 27.03
CA ARG A 329 -16.99 -0.39 28.22
C ARG A 329 -15.99 -1.49 28.64
N LYS A 330 -16.33 -2.78 28.40
CA LYS A 330 -15.47 -3.91 28.77
C LYS A 330 -14.13 -3.87 28.00
N LEU A 331 -14.20 -3.69 26.68
CA LEU A 331 -13.02 -3.63 25.84
C LEU A 331 -12.22 -2.33 26.03
N LEU A 332 -12.89 -1.21 26.33
CA LEU A 332 -12.21 0.02 26.75
C LEU A 332 -11.38 -0.19 28.02
N SER A 333 -11.98 -0.76 29.08
CA SER A 333 -11.27 -0.99 30.35
C SER A 333 -10.12 -1.97 30.19
N TYR A 334 -10.27 -2.96 29.31
CA TYR A 334 -9.21 -3.89 28.96
C TYR A 334 -8.05 -3.15 28.26
N CYS A 335 -8.33 -2.41 27.20
CA CYS A 335 -7.33 -1.63 26.47
C CYS A 335 -6.54 -0.70 27.41
N GLN A 336 -7.22 0.06 28.24
CA GLN A 336 -6.58 0.97 29.21
C GLN A 336 -5.65 0.21 30.19
N LYS A 337 -6.10 -0.95 30.67
CA LYS A 337 -5.28 -1.79 31.57
C LYS A 337 -4.04 -2.31 30.87
N GLN A 338 -4.16 -2.83 29.66
CA GLN A 338 -3.03 -3.38 28.89
C GLN A 338 -2.07 -2.29 28.38
N ALA A 339 -2.57 -1.10 28.06
CA ALA A 339 -1.75 0.02 27.63
C ALA A 339 -0.89 0.63 28.76
N GLN A 340 -1.33 0.53 30.02
CA GLN A 340 -0.67 1.23 31.14
C GLN A 340 0.81 0.88 31.33
N PRO A 341 1.26 -0.40 31.26
CA PRO A 341 2.68 -0.74 31.32
C PRO A 341 3.51 -0.06 30.24
N HIS A 342 3.00 -0.04 29.00
CA HIS A 342 3.69 0.58 27.87
C HIS A 342 3.72 2.11 27.96
N ILE A 343 2.69 2.73 28.53
CA ILE A 343 2.68 4.17 28.84
C ILE A 343 3.75 4.49 29.90
N ASN A 344 3.83 3.70 30.96
CA ASN A 344 4.84 3.87 32.02
C ASN A 344 6.27 3.73 31.51
N GLN A 345 6.48 2.90 30.48
CA GLN A 345 7.79 2.71 29.81
C GLN A 345 8.06 3.78 28.73
N GLY A 346 7.12 4.68 28.44
CA GLY A 346 7.24 5.69 27.39
C GLY A 346 7.18 5.13 25.97
N LEU A 347 6.68 3.91 25.78
CA LEU A 347 6.49 3.27 24.47
C LEU A 347 5.17 3.69 23.82
N LEU A 348 4.13 3.91 24.64
CA LEU A 348 2.86 4.49 24.27
C LEU A 348 2.72 5.89 24.91
N LEU A 349 2.13 6.80 24.17
CA LEU A 349 1.79 8.13 24.64
C LEU A 349 0.28 8.29 24.67
N GLN A 350 -0.24 8.74 25.80
CA GLN A 350 -1.65 9.14 25.90
C GLN A 350 -1.74 10.66 25.73
N THR A 351 -2.38 11.11 24.66
CA THR A 351 -2.61 12.54 24.37
C THR A 351 -4.10 12.79 24.33
N GLY A 352 -4.64 13.33 25.43
CA GLY A 352 -6.08 13.49 25.60
C GLY A 352 -6.80 12.14 25.57
N ASP A 353 -7.67 11.96 24.58
CA ASP A 353 -8.45 10.74 24.35
C ASP A 353 -7.72 9.70 23.49
N LYS A 354 -6.53 10.00 23.00
CA LYS A 354 -5.81 9.15 22.03
C LYS A 354 -4.63 8.45 22.65
N LEU A 355 -4.43 7.21 22.19
CA LEU A 355 -3.26 6.38 22.45
C LEU A 355 -2.47 6.26 21.14
N ILE A 356 -1.19 6.67 21.16
CA ILE A 356 -0.30 6.65 20.01
C ILE A 356 1.04 6.01 20.36
N LEU A 357 1.71 5.41 19.39
CA LEU A 357 3.10 4.95 19.58
C LEU A 357 4.05 6.14 19.72
N SER A 358 4.98 6.04 20.67
CA SER A 358 6.14 6.95 20.72
C SER A 358 7.16 6.58 19.65
N LYS A 359 8.17 7.41 19.41
CA LYS A 359 9.28 7.06 18.50
C LYS A 359 9.96 5.75 18.90
N SER A 360 10.18 5.48 20.19
CA SER A 360 10.72 4.22 20.69
C SER A 360 9.72 3.07 20.59
N GLY A 361 8.43 3.36 20.77
CA GLY A 361 7.37 2.35 20.66
C GLY A 361 7.21 1.79 19.25
N ILE A 362 7.48 2.59 18.22
CA ILE A 362 7.39 2.13 16.82
C ILE A 362 8.32 0.94 16.55
N PHE A 363 9.51 0.89 17.16
CA PHE A 363 10.48 -0.20 16.96
C PHE A 363 10.05 -1.54 17.58
N VAL A 364 9.11 -1.51 18.50
CA VAL A 364 8.57 -2.71 19.19
C VAL A 364 7.04 -2.76 19.08
N SER A 365 6.51 -2.14 18.03
CA SER A 365 5.08 -1.93 17.82
C SER A 365 4.27 -3.23 17.79
N ASP A 366 4.80 -4.29 17.17
CA ASP A 366 4.10 -5.57 17.06
C ASP A 366 3.87 -6.22 18.43
N GLY A 367 4.88 -6.16 19.32
CA GLY A 367 4.74 -6.63 20.71
C GLY A 367 3.71 -5.81 21.49
N ILE A 368 3.77 -4.47 21.36
CA ILE A 368 2.79 -3.58 22.01
C ILE A 368 1.38 -3.87 21.52
N MET A 369 1.18 -3.96 20.20
CA MET A 369 -0.13 -4.27 19.62
C MET A 369 -0.62 -5.63 20.09
N SER A 370 0.23 -6.66 20.06
CA SER A 370 -0.10 -8.02 20.54
C SER A 370 -0.62 -8.04 21.98
N ASP A 371 -0.01 -7.28 22.88
CA ASP A 371 -0.43 -7.19 24.29
C ASP A 371 -1.81 -6.52 24.47
N LEU A 372 -2.23 -5.69 23.51
CA LEU A 372 -3.52 -5.01 23.53
C LEU A 372 -4.65 -5.81 22.87
N LEU A 373 -4.35 -6.91 22.17
CA LEU A 373 -5.38 -7.74 21.53
C LEU A 373 -6.22 -8.46 22.57
N TRP A 374 -7.52 -8.54 22.28
CA TRP A 374 -8.46 -9.34 23.04
C TRP A 374 -8.49 -10.77 22.51
N VAL A 375 -8.05 -11.72 23.33
CA VAL A 375 -8.05 -13.18 23.08
C VAL A 375 -8.96 -13.91 24.07
#